data_de68a98c4cc026dff03632b25c3b70ea
#
_entry.id   de68a98c4cc026dff03632b25c3b70ea
#
_cell.length_a   1.000
_cell.length_b   1.000
_cell.length_c   1.000
_cell.angle_alpha   90.00
_cell.angle_beta   90.00
_cell.angle_gamma   90.00
#
_symmetry.space_group_name_H-M   'P 1'
#
loop_
_entity.id
_entity.type
_entity.pdbx_description
1 polymer ?
#
loop_
_entity_poly.entity_id
_entity_poly.type
_entity_poly.pdbx_seq_one_letter_code
_entity_poly.pdbx_strand_id
1 'polypeptide(L)'
;MDVRTLCLGVLSLGDASGYEIKKRLEDTFSHFYDASFGSIYPALNRLQKDGLVHCETEAQANRPDKKVYNLTVDGRLKLVAVFNNMPGRDRVRSEFLVAMLFSDLLPAGRVGEMIDRRIDEHRKFVAQLESREVRSTPAQQFVAGYGRALYEAATNYLQENRYLVESEALLAQVDNDRVEEAD
;
A
#
# COMPACT_ATOMS: atom_id res chain seq x y z
N MET A 1 0.58 13.74 0.53
CA MET A 1 0.14 13.58 1.94
C MET A 1 1.32 13.09 2.74
N ASP A 2 1.49 13.51 3.99
CA ASP A 2 2.62 13.09 4.84
C ASP A 2 2.16 12.18 5.99
N VAL A 3 3.10 11.51 6.67
CA VAL A 3 2.82 10.56 7.76
C VAL A 3 2.10 11.23 8.93
N ARG A 4 2.32 12.53 9.17
CA ARG A 4 1.62 13.27 10.23
C ARG A 4 0.12 13.34 9.94
N THR A 5 -0.25 13.64 8.71
CA THR A 5 -1.66 13.66 8.28
C THR A 5 -2.30 12.29 8.42
N LEU A 6 -1.58 11.20 8.06
CA LEU A 6 -2.08 9.84 8.26
C LEU A 6 -2.30 9.51 9.74
N CYS A 7 -1.38 9.90 10.63
CA CYS A 7 -1.55 9.72 12.06
C CYS A 7 -2.79 10.47 12.59
N LEU A 8 -3.01 11.73 12.18
CA LEU A 8 -4.22 12.48 12.54
C LEU A 8 -5.48 11.78 12.01
N GLY A 9 -5.42 11.23 10.77
CA GLY A 9 -6.53 10.48 10.18
C GLY A 9 -6.88 9.23 10.98
N VAL A 10 -5.89 8.44 11.39
CA VAL A 10 -6.12 7.25 12.25
C VAL A 10 -6.70 7.64 13.60
N LEU A 11 -6.17 8.71 14.23
CA LEU A 11 -6.64 9.20 15.52
C LEU A 11 -8.03 9.84 15.43
N SER A 12 -8.49 10.25 14.27
CA SER A 12 -9.87 10.73 14.09
C SER A 12 -10.91 9.60 14.21
N LEU A 13 -10.46 8.34 14.07
CA LEU A 13 -11.29 7.14 14.22
C LEU A 13 -11.30 6.61 15.67
N GLY A 14 -10.49 7.17 16.55
CA GLY A 14 -10.38 6.82 17.96
C GLY A 14 -8.93 6.79 18.46
N ASP A 15 -8.80 6.90 19.77
CA ASP A 15 -7.52 6.92 20.46
C ASP A 15 -6.71 5.66 20.19
N ALA A 16 -5.40 5.79 20.12
CA ALA A 16 -4.51 4.68 19.83
C ALA A 16 -3.08 4.93 20.31
N SER A 17 -2.37 3.86 20.67
CA SER A 17 -0.92 3.88 20.88
C SER A 17 -0.17 3.98 19.56
N GLY A 18 1.10 4.35 19.61
CA GLY A 18 1.95 4.39 18.42
C GLY A 18 2.02 3.06 17.66
N TYR A 19 1.99 1.94 18.38
CA TYR A 19 1.94 0.59 17.79
C TYR A 19 0.59 0.33 17.08
N GLU A 20 -0.53 0.69 17.72
CA GLU A 20 -1.87 0.53 17.13
C GLU A 20 -2.05 1.44 15.92
N ILE A 21 -1.51 2.66 15.94
CA ILE A 21 -1.49 3.55 14.77
C ILE A 21 -0.72 2.89 13.63
N LYS A 22 0.49 2.38 13.91
CA LYS A 22 1.29 1.66 12.90
C LYS A 22 0.49 0.52 12.29
N LYS A 23 -0.08 -0.33 13.12
CA LYS A 23 -0.87 -1.49 12.67
C LYS A 23 -2.08 -1.08 11.83
N ARG A 24 -2.85 -0.07 12.26
CA ARG A 24 -4.00 0.45 11.51
C ARG A 24 -3.57 1.05 10.16
N LEU A 25 -2.42 1.74 10.10
CA LEU A 25 -1.88 2.28 8.85
C LEU A 25 -1.43 1.15 7.90
N GLU A 26 -0.70 0.16 8.39
CA GLU A 26 -0.30 -1.01 7.61
C GLU A 26 -1.52 -1.78 7.10
N ASP A 27 -2.50 -2.02 7.96
CA ASP A 27 -3.70 -2.76 7.63
C ASP A 27 -4.62 -2.03 6.63
N THR A 28 -4.73 -0.71 6.72
CA THR A 28 -5.72 0.06 5.96
C THR A 28 -5.16 0.68 4.68
N PHE A 29 -3.90 1.14 4.71
CA PHE A 29 -3.36 2.00 3.65
C PHE A 29 -2.26 1.34 2.80
N SER A 30 -1.67 0.21 3.23
CA SER A 30 -0.51 -0.41 2.57
C SER A 30 -0.71 -0.69 1.08
N HIS A 31 -1.93 -0.86 0.64
CA HIS A 31 -2.26 -1.21 -0.73
C HIS A 31 -2.36 -0.03 -1.71
N PHE A 32 -2.50 1.19 -1.21
CA PHE A 32 -2.58 2.39 -2.06
C PHE A 32 -1.70 3.53 -1.58
N TYR A 33 -1.04 3.39 -0.42
CA TYR A 33 -0.17 4.40 0.13
C TYR A 33 1.13 3.78 0.66
N ASP A 34 2.20 4.01 -0.06
CA ASP A 34 3.55 3.60 0.37
C ASP A 34 4.10 4.61 1.39
N ALA A 35 3.87 4.33 2.67
CA ALA A 35 4.39 5.12 3.77
C ALA A 35 5.55 4.40 4.46
N SER A 36 6.66 5.09 4.64
CA SER A 36 7.73 4.62 5.55
C SER A 36 7.24 4.73 7.00
N PHE A 37 6.68 3.63 7.53
CA PHE A 37 6.13 3.59 8.88
C PHE A 37 7.18 3.77 9.99
N GLY A 38 8.47 3.75 9.68
CA GLY A 38 9.55 4.10 10.63
C GLY A 38 9.48 5.55 11.14
N SER A 39 8.79 6.42 10.41
CA SER A 39 8.62 7.83 10.77
C SER A 39 7.40 8.14 11.67
N ILE A 40 6.61 7.14 12.06
CA ILE A 40 5.39 7.34 12.88
C ILE A 40 5.72 7.97 14.25
N TYR A 41 6.68 7.41 14.99
CA TYR A 41 7.03 7.96 16.32
C TYR A 41 7.59 9.38 16.26
N PRO A 42 8.50 9.73 15.34
CA PRO A 42 8.88 11.12 15.10
C PRO A 42 7.70 12.02 14.74
N ALA A 43 6.75 11.54 13.92
CA ALA A 43 5.55 12.29 13.54
C ALA A 43 4.65 12.56 14.74
N LEU A 44 4.37 11.56 15.59
CA LEU A 44 3.56 11.70 16.81
C LEU A 44 4.18 12.68 17.81
N ASN A 45 5.51 12.60 18.01
CA ASN A 45 6.22 13.55 18.88
C ASN A 45 6.08 14.99 18.35
N ARG A 46 6.12 15.19 17.04
CA ARG A 46 5.94 16.50 16.43
C ARG A 46 4.50 16.99 16.55
N LEU A 47 3.52 16.13 16.29
CA LEU A 47 2.10 16.45 16.45
C LEU A 47 1.75 16.85 17.89
N GLN A 48 2.36 16.17 18.87
CA GLN A 48 2.20 16.51 20.28
C GLN A 48 2.80 17.89 20.61
N LYS A 49 4.01 18.19 20.12
CA LYS A 49 4.63 19.52 20.30
C LYS A 49 3.82 20.63 19.65
N ASP A 50 3.22 20.34 18.49
CA ASP A 50 2.38 21.28 17.75
C ASP A 50 0.96 21.41 18.35
N GLY A 51 0.64 20.68 19.46
CA GLY A 51 -0.66 20.72 20.13
C GLY A 51 -1.80 20.04 19.35
N LEU A 52 -1.49 19.30 18.29
CA LEU A 52 -2.48 18.66 17.43
C LEU A 52 -2.94 17.29 17.94
N VAL A 53 -2.16 16.67 18.82
CA VAL A 53 -2.52 15.47 19.57
C VAL A 53 -2.13 15.65 21.04
N HIS A 54 -2.89 15.03 21.92
CA HIS A 54 -2.55 14.86 23.33
C HIS A 54 -2.02 13.43 23.53
N CYS A 55 -1.10 13.26 24.50
CA CYS A 55 -0.52 11.96 24.81
C CYS A 55 -0.69 11.69 26.31
N GLU A 56 -1.37 10.61 26.64
CA GLU A 56 -1.52 10.09 27.99
C GLU A 56 -0.68 8.84 28.19
N THR A 57 -0.17 8.69 29.40
CA THR A 57 0.61 7.50 29.76
C THR A 57 -0.27 6.62 30.64
N GLU A 58 -0.58 5.43 30.14
CA GLU A 58 -1.32 4.40 30.88
C GLU A 58 -0.34 3.44 31.54
N ALA A 59 -0.35 3.37 32.87
CA ALA A 59 0.43 2.41 33.62
C ALA A 59 -0.07 0.98 33.34
N GLN A 60 0.84 0.06 33.04
CA GLN A 60 0.52 -1.35 32.80
C GLN A 60 1.17 -2.23 33.87
N ALA A 61 0.38 -3.16 34.46
CA ALA A 61 0.93 -4.17 35.34
C ALA A 61 1.85 -5.13 34.56
N ASN A 62 3.13 -5.21 34.95
CA ASN A 62 4.15 -6.09 34.36
C ASN A 62 4.56 -5.81 32.89
N ARG A 63 4.28 -4.60 32.36
CA ARG A 63 4.73 -4.14 31.03
C ARG A 63 5.16 -2.69 31.11
N PRO A 64 5.98 -2.20 30.16
CA PRO A 64 6.27 -0.77 30.05
C PRO A 64 4.99 0.04 29.87
N ASP A 65 4.95 1.23 30.42
CA ASP A 65 3.83 2.16 30.29
C ASP A 65 3.44 2.38 28.83
N LYS A 66 2.13 2.34 28.56
CA LYS A 66 1.57 2.52 27.21
C LYS A 66 1.26 4.00 26.99
N LYS A 67 1.89 4.58 25.96
CA LYS A 67 1.53 5.93 25.48
C LYS A 67 0.35 5.84 24.51
N VAL A 68 -0.76 6.48 24.90
CA VAL A 68 -1.98 6.59 24.10
C VAL A 68 -2.13 8.02 23.62
N TYR A 69 -2.37 8.18 22.33
CA TYR A 69 -2.56 9.46 21.69
C TYR A 69 -4.02 9.67 21.36
N ASN A 70 -4.52 10.90 21.56
CA ASN A 70 -5.84 11.33 21.15
C ASN A 70 -5.77 12.62 20.33
N LEU A 71 -6.78 12.82 19.48
CA LEU A 71 -6.85 13.96 18.57
C LEU A 71 -7.40 15.17 19.30
N THR A 72 -6.70 16.30 19.26
CA THR A 72 -7.22 17.57 19.78
C THR A 72 -8.21 18.21 18.80
N VAL A 73 -8.94 19.24 19.25
CA VAL A 73 -9.79 20.06 18.38
C VAL A 73 -8.98 20.69 17.25
N ASP A 74 -7.80 21.24 17.56
CA ASP A 74 -6.90 21.84 16.57
C ASP A 74 -6.36 20.79 15.60
N GLY A 75 -6.04 19.58 16.07
CA GLY A 75 -5.68 18.45 15.23
C GLY A 75 -6.77 18.07 14.25
N ARG A 76 -8.04 18.06 14.68
CA ARG A 76 -9.20 17.81 13.83
C ARG A 76 -9.39 18.91 12.78
N LEU A 77 -9.31 20.16 13.17
CA LEU A 77 -9.40 21.29 12.24
C LEU A 77 -8.28 21.25 11.20
N LYS A 78 -7.05 20.93 11.63
CA LYS A 78 -5.93 20.76 10.72
C LYS A 78 -6.15 19.63 9.70
N LEU A 79 -6.68 18.49 10.14
CA LEU A 79 -7.00 17.35 9.28
C LEU A 79 -8.05 17.72 8.24
N VAL A 80 -9.14 18.36 8.66
CA VAL A 80 -10.20 18.85 7.76
C VAL A 80 -9.64 19.84 6.73
N ALA A 81 -8.79 20.77 7.16
CA ALA A 81 -8.15 21.73 6.24
C ALA A 81 -7.27 21.03 5.18
N VAL A 82 -6.60 19.93 5.53
CA VAL A 82 -5.83 19.14 4.55
C VAL A 82 -6.74 18.44 3.55
N PHE A 83 -7.84 17.84 4.00
CA PHE A 83 -8.75 17.09 3.13
C PHE A 83 -9.65 17.99 2.27
N ASN A 84 -9.84 19.25 2.63
CA ASN A 84 -10.51 20.23 1.78
C ASN A 84 -9.70 20.64 0.52
N ASN A 85 -8.40 20.32 0.50
CA ASN A 85 -7.60 20.51 -0.71
C ASN A 85 -7.81 19.34 -1.66
N MET A 86 -7.80 19.62 -2.96
CA MET A 86 -7.82 18.57 -3.98
C MET A 86 -6.60 17.66 -3.82
N PRO A 87 -6.79 16.33 -3.80
CA PRO A 87 -5.66 15.40 -3.74
C PRO A 87 -4.80 15.53 -5.00
N GLY A 88 -3.50 15.33 -4.84
CA GLY A 88 -2.59 15.24 -5.97
C GLY A 88 -2.87 14.00 -6.83
N ARG A 89 -2.25 13.95 -8.01
CA ARG A 89 -2.33 12.76 -8.88
C ARG A 89 -1.64 11.55 -8.21
N ASP A 90 -2.23 10.39 -8.38
CA ASP A 90 -1.61 9.14 -7.97
C ASP A 90 -0.32 8.89 -8.76
N ARG A 91 0.66 8.32 -8.09
CA ARG A 91 1.94 7.92 -8.70
C ARG A 91 2.08 6.42 -8.62
N VAL A 92 2.01 5.77 -9.76
CA VAL A 92 2.28 4.33 -9.86
C VAL A 92 3.78 4.12 -9.97
N ARG A 93 4.35 3.31 -9.08
CA ARG A 93 5.72 2.81 -9.14
C ARG A 93 5.65 1.30 -9.19
N SER A 94 6.08 0.71 -10.30
CA SER A 94 6.00 -0.72 -10.49
C SER A 94 7.28 -1.23 -11.14
N GLU A 95 8.14 -1.86 -10.36
CA GLU A 95 9.32 -2.57 -10.87
C GLU A 95 8.89 -3.73 -11.79
N PHE A 96 7.73 -4.34 -11.52
CA PHE A 96 7.15 -5.36 -12.37
C PHE A 96 6.88 -4.84 -13.79
N LEU A 97 6.21 -3.67 -13.93
CA LEU A 97 5.95 -3.10 -15.25
C LEU A 97 7.23 -2.68 -15.98
N VAL A 98 8.23 -2.20 -15.23
CA VAL A 98 9.56 -1.92 -15.82
C VAL A 98 10.20 -3.20 -16.32
N ALA A 99 10.16 -4.31 -15.57
CA ALA A 99 10.69 -5.60 -16.02
C ALA A 99 9.93 -6.13 -17.24
N MET A 100 8.61 -5.97 -17.29
CA MET A 100 7.81 -6.38 -18.47
C MET A 100 8.13 -5.56 -19.72
N LEU A 101 8.47 -4.28 -19.57
CA LEU A 101 8.89 -3.42 -20.69
C LEU A 101 10.21 -3.88 -21.35
N PHE A 102 11.02 -4.63 -20.62
CA PHE A 102 12.31 -5.20 -21.08
C PHE A 102 12.27 -6.73 -21.01
N SER A 103 11.14 -7.33 -21.34
CA SER A 103 10.95 -8.79 -21.29
C SER A 103 11.83 -9.55 -22.27
N ASP A 104 12.24 -8.92 -23.37
CA ASP A 104 13.21 -9.43 -24.36
C ASP A 104 14.60 -9.73 -23.77
N LEU A 105 14.96 -9.09 -22.65
CA LEU A 105 16.22 -9.35 -21.93
C LEU A 105 16.11 -10.48 -20.90
N LEU A 106 14.94 -11.08 -20.73
CA LEU A 106 14.67 -12.08 -19.70
C LEU A 106 14.36 -13.45 -20.31
N PRO A 107 14.78 -14.56 -19.67
CA PRO A 107 14.33 -15.88 -20.07
C PRO A 107 12.79 -15.98 -20.04
N ALA A 108 12.17 -16.57 -21.07
CA ALA A 108 10.71 -16.65 -21.19
C ALA A 108 10.04 -17.28 -19.96
N GLY A 109 10.62 -18.34 -19.40
CA GLY A 109 10.13 -18.96 -18.15
C GLY A 109 10.12 -17.98 -16.96
N ARG A 110 11.11 -17.07 -16.90
CA ARG A 110 11.18 -16.06 -15.83
C ARG A 110 10.08 -15.02 -15.96
N VAL A 111 9.75 -14.61 -17.18
CA VAL A 111 8.63 -13.68 -17.44
C VAL A 111 7.31 -14.29 -16.95
N GLY A 112 7.04 -15.56 -17.30
CA GLY A 112 5.86 -16.29 -16.84
C GLY A 112 5.77 -16.37 -15.31
N GLU A 113 6.86 -16.74 -14.61
CA GLU A 113 6.92 -16.78 -13.16
C GLU A 113 6.59 -15.42 -12.50
N MET A 114 7.10 -14.33 -13.08
CA MET A 114 6.85 -12.97 -12.56
C MET A 114 5.38 -12.59 -12.71
N ILE A 115 4.73 -12.95 -13.81
CA ILE A 115 3.31 -12.72 -14.05
C ILE A 115 2.46 -13.55 -13.07
N ASP A 116 2.74 -14.85 -12.94
CA ASP A 116 2.01 -15.74 -12.05
C ASP A 116 2.10 -15.27 -10.59
N ARG A 117 3.29 -14.88 -10.15
CA ARG A 117 3.49 -14.29 -8.82
C ARG A 117 2.67 -13.02 -8.62
N ARG A 118 2.63 -12.12 -9.63
CA ARG A 118 1.84 -10.88 -9.56
C ARG A 118 0.35 -11.17 -9.47
N ILE A 119 -0.15 -12.13 -10.23
CA ILE A 119 -1.55 -12.57 -10.17
C ILE A 119 -1.88 -13.11 -8.78
N ASP A 120 -1.01 -13.93 -8.19
CA ASP A 120 -1.22 -14.48 -6.85
C ASP A 120 -1.19 -13.40 -5.75
N GLU A 121 -0.32 -12.40 -5.87
CA GLU A 121 -0.29 -11.24 -4.98
C GLU A 121 -1.61 -10.46 -5.05
N HIS A 122 -2.14 -10.20 -6.25
CA HIS A 122 -3.42 -9.53 -6.45
C HIS A 122 -4.59 -10.32 -5.83
N ARG A 123 -4.66 -11.64 -6.08
CA ARG A 123 -5.71 -12.51 -5.53
C ARG A 123 -5.70 -12.54 -4.00
N LYS A 124 -4.51 -12.67 -3.39
CA LYS A 124 -4.36 -12.61 -1.93
C LYS A 124 -4.84 -11.28 -1.37
N PHE A 125 -4.56 -10.21 -2.08
CA PHE A 125 -4.97 -8.88 -1.67
C PHE A 125 -6.51 -8.71 -1.76
N VAL A 126 -7.13 -9.12 -2.85
CA VAL A 126 -8.61 -9.09 -2.99
C VAL A 126 -9.27 -9.88 -1.87
N ALA A 127 -8.80 -11.09 -1.58
CA ALA A 127 -9.31 -11.91 -0.48
C ALA A 127 -9.18 -11.23 0.90
N GLN A 128 -8.11 -10.47 1.14
CA GLN A 128 -7.96 -9.68 2.36
C GLN A 128 -8.97 -8.52 2.45
N LEU A 129 -9.27 -7.85 1.35
CA LEU A 129 -10.29 -6.80 1.32
C LEU A 129 -11.67 -7.37 1.64
N GLU A 130 -12.06 -8.48 1.03
CA GLU A 130 -13.35 -9.14 1.25
C GLU A 130 -13.53 -9.58 2.71
N SER A 131 -12.48 -10.11 3.34
CA SER A 131 -12.54 -10.54 4.74
C SER A 131 -12.82 -9.40 5.74
N ARG A 132 -12.58 -8.15 5.35
CA ARG A 132 -12.75 -6.94 6.18
C ARG A 132 -14.10 -6.24 5.98
N GLU A 133 -14.86 -6.57 4.94
CA GLU A 133 -16.12 -5.87 4.59
C GLU A 133 -17.24 -6.05 5.64
N VAL A 134 -17.21 -7.09 6.44
CA VAL A 134 -18.33 -7.50 7.32
C VAL A 134 -18.69 -6.48 8.43
N ARG A 135 -17.81 -5.52 8.76
CA ARG A 135 -18.03 -4.47 9.78
C ARG A 135 -17.49 -3.10 9.36
N SER A 136 -17.52 -2.77 8.08
CA SER A 136 -16.92 -1.55 7.56
C SER A 136 -17.93 -0.40 7.40
N THR A 137 -17.46 0.82 7.59
CA THR A 137 -18.25 2.02 7.25
C THR A 137 -18.44 2.16 5.74
N PRO A 138 -19.44 2.92 5.26
CA PRO A 138 -19.61 3.18 3.82
C PRO A 138 -18.34 3.72 3.14
N ALA A 139 -17.57 4.58 3.82
CA ALA A 139 -16.30 5.08 3.30
C ALA A 139 -15.24 3.97 3.17
N GLN A 140 -15.15 3.07 4.14
CA GLN A 140 -14.25 1.91 4.08
C GLN A 140 -14.67 0.95 2.97
N GLN A 141 -15.98 0.71 2.79
CA GLN A 141 -16.53 -0.10 1.70
C GLN A 141 -16.18 0.50 0.33
N PHE A 142 -16.31 1.83 0.18
CA PHE A 142 -15.94 2.52 -1.05
C PHE A 142 -14.46 2.33 -1.39
N VAL A 143 -13.55 2.52 -0.42
CA VAL A 143 -12.11 2.37 -0.64
C VAL A 143 -11.74 0.91 -0.94
N ALA A 144 -12.32 -0.05 -0.21
CA ALA A 144 -12.10 -1.48 -0.44
C ALA A 144 -12.63 -1.91 -1.82
N GLY A 145 -13.83 -1.47 -2.19
CA GLY A 145 -14.44 -1.73 -3.50
C GLY A 145 -13.61 -1.18 -4.66
N TYR A 146 -13.10 0.04 -4.52
CA TYR A 146 -12.20 0.64 -5.51
C TYR A 146 -10.91 -0.16 -5.66
N GLY A 147 -10.27 -0.54 -4.53
CA GLY A 147 -9.08 -1.37 -4.53
C GLY A 147 -9.32 -2.74 -5.20
N ARG A 148 -10.44 -3.41 -4.86
CA ARG A 148 -10.83 -4.68 -5.48
C ARG A 148 -10.97 -4.53 -6.99
N ALA A 149 -11.72 -3.56 -7.47
CA ALA A 149 -11.93 -3.32 -8.90
C ALA A 149 -10.61 -3.14 -9.67
N LEU A 150 -9.64 -2.40 -9.09
CA LEU A 150 -8.32 -2.21 -9.70
C LEU A 150 -7.55 -3.53 -9.80
N TYR A 151 -7.49 -4.32 -8.73
CA TYR A 151 -6.70 -5.57 -8.72
C TYR A 151 -7.35 -6.66 -9.55
N GLU A 152 -8.69 -6.76 -9.60
CA GLU A 152 -9.41 -7.67 -10.49
C GLU A 152 -9.17 -7.31 -11.96
N ALA A 153 -9.30 -6.04 -12.34
CA ALA A 153 -9.03 -5.59 -13.69
C ALA A 153 -7.56 -5.86 -14.10
N ALA A 154 -6.61 -5.56 -13.21
CA ALA A 154 -5.20 -5.84 -13.46
C ALA A 154 -4.93 -7.35 -13.60
N THR A 155 -5.54 -8.19 -12.78
CA THR A 155 -5.42 -9.66 -12.85
C THR A 155 -5.94 -10.19 -14.17
N ASN A 156 -7.12 -9.76 -14.58
CA ASN A 156 -7.72 -10.15 -15.87
C ASN A 156 -6.83 -9.74 -17.04
N TYR A 157 -6.33 -8.51 -17.03
CA TYR A 157 -5.41 -8.04 -18.05
C TYR A 157 -4.15 -8.91 -18.14
N LEU A 158 -3.52 -9.24 -17.03
CA LEU A 158 -2.34 -10.08 -17.00
C LEU A 158 -2.63 -11.48 -17.54
N GLN A 159 -3.76 -12.09 -17.19
CA GLN A 159 -4.15 -13.41 -17.66
C GLN A 159 -4.42 -13.44 -19.18
N GLU A 160 -5.12 -12.42 -19.67
CA GLU A 160 -5.51 -12.34 -21.08
C GLU A 160 -4.36 -11.93 -22.02
N ASN A 161 -3.39 -11.14 -21.51
CA ASN A 161 -2.36 -10.52 -22.35
C ASN A 161 -0.93 -10.99 -22.06
N ARG A 162 -0.73 -11.97 -21.16
CA ARG A 162 0.60 -12.50 -20.82
C ARG A 162 1.40 -12.95 -22.04
N TYR A 163 0.70 -13.46 -23.05
CA TYR A 163 1.31 -13.95 -24.29
C TYR A 163 2.14 -12.88 -25.03
N LEU A 164 1.82 -11.60 -24.88
CA LEU A 164 2.54 -10.51 -25.53
C LEU A 164 4.01 -10.48 -25.12
N VAL A 165 4.28 -10.53 -23.81
CA VAL A 165 5.64 -10.44 -23.25
C VAL A 165 6.33 -11.82 -23.19
N GLU A 166 5.58 -12.91 -22.98
CA GLU A 166 6.13 -14.27 -23.01
C GLU A 166 6.61 -14.66 -24.41
N SER A 167 5.87 -14.31 -25.45
CA SER A 167 6.27 -14.57 -26.83
C SER A 167 7.49 -13.73 -27.24
N GLU A 168 7.55 -12.48 -26.83
CA GLU A 168 8.70 -11.60 -27.09
C GLU A 168 9.98 -12.16 -26.46
N ALA A 169 9.92 -12.53 -25.17
CA ALA A 169 11.03 -13.14 -24.46
C ALA A 169 11.48 -14.48 -25.10
N LEU A 170 10.52 -15.29 -25.54
CA LEU A 170 10.83 -16.56 -26.21
C LEU A 170 11.54 -16.34 -27.56
N LEU A 171 11.09 -15.38 -28.35
CA LEU A 171 11.72 -15.05 -29.64
C LEU A 171 13.16 -14.55 -29.45
N ALA A 172 13.36 -13.64 -28.48
CA ALA A 172 14.68 -13.12 -28.16
C ALA A 172 15.65 -14.23 -27.69
N GLN A 173 15.14 -15.19 -26.89
CA GLN A 173 15.94 -16.34 -26.47
C GLN A 173 16.37 -17.21 -27.63
N VAL A 174 15.46 -17.54 -28.56
CA VAL A 174 15.77 -18.34 -29.77
C VAL A 174 16.82 -17.65 -30.66
N ASP A 175 16.74 -16.33 -30.79
CA ASP A 175 17.71 -15.59 -31.61
C ASP A 175 19.09 -15.56 -30.94
N ASN A 176 19.19 -15.45 -29.61
CA ASN A 176 20.44 -15.51 -28.86
C ASN A 176 21.10 -16.92 -28.99
N ASP A 177 20.32 -17.98 -28.80
CA ASP A 177 20.83 -19.36 -28.92
C ASP A 177 21.41 -19.62 -30.32
N ARG A 178 20.81 -19.10 -31.40
CA ARG A 178 21.32 -19.23 -32.78
C ARG A 178 22.62 -18.48 -33.01
N VAL A 179 22.83 -17.35 -32.33
CA VAL A 179 24.10 -16.59 -32.43
C VAL A 179 25.22 -17.33 -31.71
N GLU A 180 24.95 -17.92 -30.54
CA GLU A 180 25.93 -18.70 -29.77
C GLU A 180 26.34 -20.02 -30.49
N GLU A 181 25.45 -20.64 -31.27
CA GLU A 181 25.76 -21.84 -32.04
C GLU A 181 26.55 -21.56 -33.35
N ALA A 182 26.62 -20.29 -33.77
CA ALA A 182 27.30 -19.89 -35.01
C ALA A 182 28.75 -19.41 -34.80
N ASP A 183 29.18 -19.18 -33.56
CA ASP A 183 30.54 -18.81 -33.13
C ASP A 183 31.32 -20.04 -32.63
#